data_7b59f73dc3521d6812513b3502df40e5
#
_entry.id   7b59f73dc3521d6812513b3502df40e5
#
_cell.length_a   1.000
_cell.length_b   1.000
_cell.length_c   1.000
_cell.angle_alpha   90.00
_cell.angle_beta   90.00
_cell.angle_gamma   90.00
#
_symmetry.space_group_name_H-M   'P 1'
#
loop_
_entity.id
_entity.type
_entity.pdbx_description
1 polymer ?
#
loop_
_entity_poly.entity_id
_entity_poly.type
_entity_poly.pdbx_seq_one_letter_code
_entity_poly.pdbx_strand_id
1 'polypeptide(L)'
;MQSIFIQYVYLILIILALVMVANKLRLAYPIVLVLGGLALSFTRTFSNITIDPDLIFFIFLPPLLYEAAWQTSWKDFWRWKRVIISFAFPIVILTSCVVAFASYAFIPGFTLALGFLLGGIVSPPDAISATTIMRQVKVPRVLVSVIEGESLLNDASSLIVFRFALVAVITGQFYFSQAVGSFFLVIVMGTAIGLMIGIIFYWIHRWLPTTPSIEIVLSFLAPYCMYYFAERFHFSGVLAVVSGGLLLSSKRQRMLTYQGRVQGLNVWATIGFVLNGIVFLLIGLQLPSITRQVEEVSLLQAIGYGLAISLVLLIARLLSTLGAAVFTRFMSHFITVADRNPGWKIPVIFGWAGMRGVVSLAAALSIPVFIHEGQPFPYRNLILFITFIVILVTLVFQGLTLPWLIQKINPTDKYAAISEDEQEIIIQKKIAQSSLQLLEEKYGADVHHNEHVNNLHARLKIDSVFFNREVEEITNAKESSLISYQRIYLELLEHQRKMLDKINHKAEFDEELIRKYLSLIDLEEFKIREKQITRDQS
;
A
#
# COMPACT_ATOMS: atom_id res chain seq x y z
N MET A 1 20.75 27.75 0.01
CA MET A 1 20.89 26.28 0.00
C MET A 1 21.00 25.71 1.40
N GLN A 2 21.89 26.20 2.31
CA GLN A 2 21.98 25.65 3.68
C GLN A 2 20.67 25.73 4.49
N SER A 3 19.91 26.83 4.40
CA SER A 3 18.62 26.97 5.10
C SER A 3 17.56 25.96 4.63
N ILE A 4 17.51 25.67 3.33
CA ILE A 4 16.58 24.71 2.74
C ILE A 4 16.96 23.28 3.16
N PHE A 5 18.25 22.95 3.15
CA PHE A 5 18.73 21.64 3.62
C PHE A 5 18.37 21.38 5.08
N ILE A 6 18.60 22.36 5.95
CA ILE A 6 18.27 22.27 7.38
C ILE A 6 16.75 22.11 7.58
N GLN A 7 15.91 22.77 6.78
CA GLN A 7 14.44 22.59 6.82
C GLN A 7 14.02 21.16 6.50
N TYR A 8 14.61 20.51 5.48
CA TYR A 8 14.33 19.09 5.18
C TYR A 8 14.77 18.15 6.31
N VAL A 9 15.92 18.41 6.95
CA VAL A 9 16.36 17.62 8.10
C VAL A 9 15.38 17.75 9.26
N TYR A 10 14.94 18.97 9.60
CA TYR A 10 13.93 19.18 10.63
C TYR A 10 12.59 18.48 10.27
N LEU A 11 12.20 18.53 9.01
CA LEU A 11 10.97 17.88 8.55
C LEU A 11 11.03 16.37 8.76
N ILE A 12 12.12 15.70 8.43
CA ILE A 12 12.32 14.27 8.68
C ILE A 12 12.31 13.96 10.19
N LEU A 13 13.02 14.76 11.01
CA LEU A 13 13.02 14.57 12.47
C LEU A 13 11.63 14.73 13.06
N ILE A 14 10.85 15.69 12.59
CA ILE A 14 9.45 15.89 13.01
C ILE A 14 8.59 14.69 12.60
N ILE A 15 8.73 14.17 11.37
CA ILE A 15 8.01 12.97 10.93
C ILE A 15 8.31 11.82 11.90
N LEU A 16 9.58 11.56 12.20
CA LEU A 16 9.96 10.47 13.12
C LEU A 16 9.38 10.68 14.52
N ALA A 17 9.43 11.90 15.05
CA ALA A 17 8.86 12.24 16.35
C ALA A 17 7.33 12.02 16.38
N LEU A 18 6.61 12.50 15.35
CA LEU A 18 5.16 12.33 15.24
C LEU A 18 4.77 10.85 15.09
N VAL A 19 5.54 10.06 14.35
CA VAL A 19 5.29 8.61 14.23
C VAL A 19 5.55 7.89 15.55
N MET A 20 6.59 8.26 16.30
CA MET A 20 6.81 7.71 17.66
C MET A 20 5.64 8.05 18.59
N VAL A 21 5.09 9.27 18.50
CA VAL A 21 3.88 9.66 19.25
C VAL A 21 2.66 8.85 18.78
N ALA A 22 2.48 8.66 17.49
CA ALA A 22 1.40 7.85 16.92
C ALA A 22 1.44 6.41 17.47
N ASN A 23 2.60 5.78 17.45
CA ASN A 23 2.80 4.43 17.98
C ASN A 23 2.50 4.35 19.49
N LYS A 24 2.93 5.36 20.28
CA LYS A 24 2.63 5.42 21.72
C LYS A 24 1.15 5.58 22.00
N LEU A 25 0.44 6.36 21.18
CA LEU A 25 -1.01 6.58 21.30
C LEU A 25 -1.85 5.47 20.64
N ARG A 26 -1.21 4.51 19.98
CA ARG A 26 -1.87 3.47 19.16
C ARG A 26 -2.79 4.04 18.09
N LEU A 27 -2.39 5.15 17.49
CA LEU A 27 -3.09 5.79 16.37
C LEU A 27 -2.35 5.48 15.07
N ALA A 28 -3.10 5.44 13.96
CA ALA A 28 -2.47 5.31 12.65
C ALA A 28 -1.64 6.57 12.34
N TYR A 29 -0.37 6.37 11.98
CA TYR A 29 0.58 7.46 11.75
C TYR A 29 0.13 8.48 10.68
N PRO A 30 -0.61 8.12 9.60
CA PRO A 30 -1.08 9.12 8.64
C PRO A 30 -1.96 10.20 9.27
N ILE A 31 -2.83 9.83 10.22
CA ILE A 31 -3.70 10.79 10.93
C ILE A 31 -2.85 11.77 11.75
N VAL A 32 -1.89 11.26 12.52
CA VAL A 32 -1.03 12.08 13.38
C VAL A 32 -0.12 12.99 12.54
N LEU A 33 0.36 12.51 11.40
CA LEU A 33 1.19 13.32 10.49
C LEU A 33 0.40 14.46 9.84
N VAL A 34 -0.82 14.21 9.36
CA VAL A 34 -1.67 15.28 8.79
C VAL A 34 -2.05 16.31 9.85
N LEU A 35 -2.46 15.88 11.05
CA LEU A 35 -2.78 16.80 12.14
C LEU A 35 -1.53 17.53 12.66
N GLY A 36 -0.39 16.85 12.76
CA GLY A 36 0.90 17.46 13.12
C GLY A 36 1.37 18.47 12.08
N GLY A 37 1.26 18.16 10.79
CA GLY A 37 1.52 19.08 9.68
C GLY A 37 0.61 20.30 9.74
N LEU A 38 -0.68 20.10 10.03
CA LEU A 38 -1.64 21.18 10.23
C LEU A 38 -1.26 22.08 11.42
N ALA A 39 -0.87 21.51 12.55
CA ALA A 39 -0.39 22.27 13.71
C ALA A 39 0.89 23.06 13.38
N LEU A 40 1.83 22.46 12.67
CA LEU A 40 3.09 23.09 12.24
C LEU A 40 2.87 24.20 11.21
N SER A 41 1.82 24.13 10.41
CA SER A 41 1.50 25.13 9.38
C SER A 41 1.22 26.52 9.95
N PHE A 42 0.84 26.63 11.23
CA PHE A 42 0.67 27.89 11.94
C PHE A 42 2.01 28.48 12.43
N THR A 43 3.12 27.75 12.31
CA THR A 43 4.45 28.26 12.67
C THR A 43 5.09 29.01 11.50
N ARG A 44 5.79 30.10 11.77
CA ARG A 44 6.45 30.94 10.73
C ARG A 44 7.53 30.19 9.93
N THR A 45 8.10 29.15 10.50
CA THR A 45 9.21 28.40 9.90
C THR A 45 8.74 27.52 8.73
N PHE A 46 7.52 27.02 8.76
CA PHE A 46 6.99 26.06 7.78
C PHE A 46 5.83 26.62 6.94
N SER A 47 5.38 27.85 7.22
CA SER A 47 4.22 28.47 6.52
C SER A 47 4.41 28.74 5.02
N ASN A 48 5.65 28.70 4.52
CA ASN A 48 5.99 29.02 3.12
C ASN A 48 6.42 27.81 2.29
N ILE A 49 6.20 26.59 2.79
CA ILE A 49 6.50 25.39 2.00
C ILE A 49 5.38 25.20 0.99
N THR A 50 5.68 25.46 -0.27
CA THR A 50 4.80 25.16 -1.41
C THR A 50 5.19 23.81 -1.99
N ILE A 51 4.21 22.98 -2.28
CA ILE A 51 4.43 21.70 -2.94
C ILE A 51 4.27 21.92 -4.45
N ASP A 52 5.29 21.53 -5.18
CA ASP A 52 5.22 21.42 -6.62
C ASP A 52 4.48 20.10 -6.96
N PRO A 53 3.35 20.16 -7.67
CA PRO A 53 2.59 18.97 -8.06
C PRO A 53 3.43 17.97 -8.87
N ASP A 54 4.32 18.47 -9.73
CA ASP A 54 5.18 17.64 -10.56
C ASP A 54 6.14 16.79 -9.71
N LEU A 55 6.62 17.32 -8.57
CA LEU A 55 7.42 16.55 -7.62
C LEU A 55 6.64 15.35 -7.08
N ILE A 56 5.36 15.52 -6.77
CA ILE A 56 4.53 14.42 -6.25
C ILE A 56 4.34 13.37 -7.33
N PHE A 57 3.97 13.76 -8.54
CA PHE A 57 3.69 12.82 -9.63
C PHE A 57 4.95 12.10 -10.14
N PHE A 58 6.08 12.82 -10.27
CA PHE A 58 7.28 12.23 -10.86
C PHE A 58 8.23 11.61 -9.84
N ILE A 59 8.29 12.13 -8.59
CA ILE A 59 9.24 11.64 -7.59
C ILE A 59 8.58 10.69 -6.58
N PHE A 60 7.40 11.04 -6.06
CA PHE A 60 6.77 10.27 -4.98
C PHE A 60 5.85 9.15 -5.48
N LEU A 61 5.03 9.42 -6.49
CA LEU A 61 3.99 8.49 -6.93
C LEU A 61 4.56 7.19 -7.52
N PRO A 62 5.56 7.19 -8.44
CA PRO A 62 6.07 5.97 -9.04
C PRO A 62 6.63 4.97 -8.02
N PRO A 63 7.52 5.35 -7.06
CA PRO A 63 8.02 4.39 -6.08
C PRO A 63 6.94 3.93 -5.09
N LEU A 64 5.97 4.77 -4.70
CA LEU A 64 4.89 4.36 -3.82
C LEU A 64 3.97 3.32 -4.47
N LEU A 65 3.60 3.53 -5.73
CA LEU A 65 2.81 2.56 -6.51
C LEU A 65 3.58 1.25 -6.74
N TYR A 66 4.88 1.36 -7.01
CA TYR A 66 5.72 0.19 -7.21
C TYR A 66 5.88 -0.63 -5.92
N GLU A 67 6.11 0.03 -4.77
CA GLU A 67 6.15 -0.63 -3.47
C GLU A 67 4.85 -1.38 -3.18
N ALA A 68 3.70 -0.71 -3.36
CA ALA A 68 2.40 -1.32 -3.17
C ALA A 68 2.18 -2.52 -4.11
N ALA A 69 2.54 -2.40 -5.40
CA ALA A 69 2.48 -3.51 -6.35
C ALA A 69 3.46 -4.64 -6.00
N TRP A 70 4.62 -4.32 -5.43
CA TRP A 70 5.63 -5.29 -5.01
C TRP A 70 5.20 -6.11 -3.80
N GLN A 71 4.48 -5.50 -2.86
CA GLN A 71 3.97 -6.17 -1.65
C GLN A 71 2.69 -6.97 -1.91
N THR A 72 1.92 -6.62 -2.93
CA THR A 72 0.64 -7.25 -3.24
C THR A 72 0.80 -8.74 -3.58
N SER A 73 -0.01 -9.59 -2.94
CA SER A 73 -0.08 -11.02 -3.25
C SER A 73 -0.70 -11.24 -4.63
N TRP A 74 0.12 -11.72 -5.60
CA TRP A 74 -0.36 -12.05 -6.94
C TRP A 74 -1.51 -13.08 -6.93
N LYS A 75 -1.44 -14.07 -6.03
CA LYS A 75 -2.46 -15.12 -5.88
C LYS A 75 -3.80 -14.52 -5.47
N ASP A 76 -3.79 -13.64 -4.47
CA ASP A 76 -5.02 -13.02 -3.96
C ASP A 76 -5.56 -11.98 -4.94
N PHE A 77 -4.68 -11.16 -5.53
CA PHE A 77 -5.06 -10.23 -6.60
C PHE A 77 -5.76 -10.95 -7.76
N TRP A 78 -5.21 -12.08 -8.24
CA TRP A 78 -5.81 -12.86 -9.32
C TRP A 78 -7.13 -13.54 -8.93
N ARG A 79 -7.22 -14.02 -7.69
CA ARG A 79 -8.45 -14.60 -7.12
C ARG A 79 -9.57 -13.57 -7.06
N TRP A 80 -9.27 -12.35 -6.60
CA TRP A 80 -10.26 -11.29 -6.37
C TRP A 80 -10.32 -10.26 -7.50
N LYS A 81 -9.64 -10.48 -8.64
CA LYS A 81 -9.53 -9.54 -9.75
C LYS A 81 -10.85 -8.93 -10.22
N ARG A 82 -11.95 -9.70 -10.24
CA ARG A 82 -13.27 -9.20 -10.67
C ARG A 82 -13.79 -8.16 -9.68
N VAL A 83 -13.65 -8.41 -8.38
CA VAL A 83 -14.04 -7.47 -7.32
C VAL A 83 -13.14 -6.24 -7.39
N ILE A 84 -11.84 -6.42 -7.43
CA ILE A 84 -10.83 -5.35 -7.53
C ILE A 84 -11.12 -4.44 -8.74
N ILE A 85 -11.29 -5.00 -9.94
CA ILE A 85 -11.58 -4.25 -11.17
C ILE A 85 -12.92 -3.51 -11.06
N SER A 86 -13.95 -4.14 -10.50
CA SER A 86 -15.25 -3.50 -10.36
C SER A 86 -15.22 -2.34 -9.37
N PHE A 87 -14.38 -2.39 -8.35
CA PHE A 87 -14.19 -1.31 -7.38
C PHE A 87 -13.31 -0.21 -7.98
N ALA A 88 -12.23 -0.56 -8.67
CA ALA A 88 -11.27 0.39 -9.19
C ALA A 88 -11.79 1.21 -10.39
N PHE A 89 -12.68 0.68 -11.22
CA PHE A 89 -13.16 1.40 -12.41
C PHE A 89 -14.65 1.79 -12.28
N PRO A 90 -15.65 0.89 -12.33
CA PRO A 90 -17.06 1.28 -12.30
C PRO A 90 -17.46 2.07 -11.07
N ILE A 91 -17.01 1.67 -9.88
CA ILE A 91 -17.40 2.34 -8.63
C ILE A 91 -16.72 3.72 -8.53
N VAL A 92 -15.47 3.85 -8.93
CA VAL A 92 -14.79 5.17 -8.99
C VAL A 92 -15.48 6.11 -9.97
N ILE A 93 -15.83 5.64 -11.16
CA ILE A 93 -16.57 6.44 -12.15
C ILE A 93 -17.95 6.82 -11.60
N LEU A 94 -18.67 5.87 -10.99
CA LEU A 94 -19.98 6.14 -10.39
C LEU A 94 -19.88 7.18 -9.26
N THR A 95 -18.92 7.05 -8.35
CA THR A 95 -18.69 8.02 -7.29
C THR A 95 -18.29 9.38 -7.83
N SER A 96 -17.47 9.43 -8.89
CA SER A 96 -17.14 10.68 -9.60
C SER A 96 -18.38 11.35 -10.19
N CYS A 97 -19.28 10.58 -10.82
CA CYS A 97 -20.57 11.09 -11.32
C CYS A 97 -21.43 11.66 -10.18
N VAL A 98 -21.58 10.92 -9.07
CA VAL A 98 -22.39 11.38 -7.93
C VAL A 98 -21.83 12.68 -7.36
N VAL A 99 -20.51 12.78 -7.18
CA VAL A 99 -19.85 14.01 -6.73
C VAL A 99 -20.03 15.13 -7.74
N ALA A 100 -19.94 14.85 -9.05
CA ALA A 100 -20.13 15.84 -10.09
C ALA A 100 -21.54 16.46 -10.07
N PHE A 101 -22.57 15.64 -9.98
CA PHE A 101 -23.95 16.13 -9.87
C PHE A 101 -24.22 16.84 -8.54
N ALA A 102 -23.68 16.34 -7.43
CA ALA A 102 -23.84 16.98 -6.13
C ALA A 102 -23.15 18.36 -6.09
N SER A 103 -21.92 18.47 -6.58
CA SER A 103 -21.21 19.76 -6.62
C SER A 103 -21.87 20.76 -7.56
N TYR A 104 -22.37 20.31 -8.70
CA TYR A 104 -23.17 21.15 -9.60
C TYR A 104 -24.45 21.68 -8.94
N ALA A 105 -25.10 20.86 -8.11
CA ALA A 105 -26.33 21.24 -7.43
C ALA A 105 -26.08 22.14 -6.20
N PHE A 106 -24.98 21.94 -5.46
CA PHE A 106 -24.74 22.63 -4.19
C PHE A 106 -23.92 23.91 -4.34
N ILE A 107 -23.03 23.99 -5.33
CA ILE A 107 -22.10 25.11 -5.47
C ILE A 107 -22.60 26.04 -6.60
N PRO A 108 -23.04 27.26 -6.28
CA PRO A 108 -23.52 28.22 -7.28
C PRO A 108 -22.43 28.54 -8.31
N GLY A 109 -22.77 28.52 -9.60
CA GLY A 109 -21.83 28.77 -10.70
C GLY A 109 -20.91 27.63 -11.06
N PHE A 110 -20.99 26.49 -10.36
CA PHE A 110 -20.20 25.30 -10.68
C PHE A 110 -20.76 24.63 -11.94
N THR A 111 -19.92 24.41 -12.94
CA THR A 111 -20.31 23.66 -14.15
C THR A 111 -20.22 22.16 -13.92
N LEU A 112 -20.92 21.37 -14.73
CA LEU A 112 -20.81 19.90 -14.64
C LEU A 112 -19.39 19.42 -14.91
N ALA A 113 -18.62 20.09 -15.79
CA ALA A 113 -17.22 19.79 -16.05
C ALA A 113 -16.33 20.01 -14.80
N LEU A 114 -16.53 21.12 -14.07
CA LEU A 114 -15.88 21.36 -12.78
C LEU A 114 -16.30 20.31 -11.73
N GLY A 115 -17.56 19.90 -11.75
CA GLY A 115 -18.05 18.80 -10.90
C GLY A 115 -17.34 17.48 -11.18
N PHE A 116 -17.16 17.09 -12.44
CA PHE A 116 -16.38 15.90 -12.82
C PHE A 116 -14.91 16.05 -12.50
N LEU A 117 -14.35 17.25 -12.60
CA LEU A 117 -12.99 17.53 -12.18
C LEU A 117 -12.81 17.25 -10.68
N LEU A 118 -13.67 17.83 -9.83
CA LEU A 118 -13.68 17.56 -8.40
C LEU A 118 -13.95 16.07 -8.11
N GLY A 119 -14.93 15.46 -8.79
CA GLY A 119 -15.26 14.04 -8.67
C GLY A 119 -14.07 13.14 -9.00
N GLY A 120 -13.35 13.40 -10.10
CA GLY A 120 -12.13 12.68 -10.46
C GLY A 120 -11.03 12.81 -9.40
N ILE A 121 -10.92 13.97 -8.75
CA ILE A 121 -9.92 14.20 -7.70
C ILE A 121 -10.24 13.43 -6.40
N VAL A 122 -11.50 13.48 -5.93
CA VAL A 122 -11.85 12.98 -4.59
C VAL A 122 -12.42 11.57 -4.56
N SER A 123 -12.67 10.93 -5.72
CA SER A 123 -13.29 9.61 -5.76
C SER A 123 -12.35 8.46 -5.38
N PRO A 124 -11.05 8.42 -5.75
CA PRO A 124 -10.20 7.28 -5.47
C PRO A 124 -9.90 7.17 -3.97
N PRO A 125 -10.16 6.01 -3.32
CA PRO A 125 -9.71 5.77 -1.96
C PRO A 125 -8.23 5.41 -1.91
N ASP A 126 -7.60 5.78 -0.80
CA ASP A 126 -6.20 5.46 -0.47
C ASP A 126 -6.12 4.19 0.41
N ALA A 127 -5.40 3.17 -0.05
CA ALA A 127 -5.21 1.95 0.72
C ALA A 127 -4.25 2.12 1.89
N ILE A 128 -3.22 2.98 1.79
CA ILE A 128 -2.16 3.07 2.79
C ILE A 128 -2.75 3.44 4.15
N SER A 129 -3.61 4.45 4.17
CA SER A 129 -4.30 4.87 5.40
C SER A 129 -5.19 3.78 5.96
N ALA A 130 -5.99 3.12 5.11
CA ALA A 130 -6.91 2.06 5.51
C ALA A 130 -6.18 0.82 6.02
N THR A 131 -5.17 0.33 5.31
CA THR A 131 -4.42 -0.88 5.69
C THR A 131 -3.57 -0.67 6.94
N THR A 132 -2.98 0.52 7.11
CA THR A 132 -2.26 0.88 8.35
C THR A 132 -3.17 0.79 9.58
N ILE A 133 -4.43 1.21 9.44
CA ILE A 133 -5.42 1.09 10.51
C ILE A 133 -5.85 -0.36 10.71
N MET A 134 -6.10 -1.09 9.62
CA MET A 134 -6.54 -2.48 9.66
C MET A 134 -5.51 -3.42 10.27
N ARG A 135 -4.21 -3.13 10.15
CA ARG A 135 -3.14 -3.90 10.81
C ARG A 135 -3.18 -3.81 12.35
N GLN A 136 -3.90 -2.85 12.91
CA GLN A 136 -4.08 -2.71 14.37
C GLN A 136 -5.27 -3.52 14.91
N VAL A 137 -6.09 -4.08 14.04
CA VAL A 137 -7.29 -4.86 14.38
C VAL A 137 -7.36 -6.13 13.55
N LYS A 138 -7.97 -7.18 14.11
CA LYS A 138 -8.14 -8.45 13.38
C LYS A 138 -9.14 -8.28 12.25
N VAL A 139 -8.68 -8.45 11.02
CA VAL A 139 -9.50 -8.37 9.81
C VAL A 139 -9.25 -9.58 8.90
N PRO A 140 -10.28 -10.06 8.17
CA PRO A 140 -10.08 -11.06 7.13
C PRO A 140 -9.05 -10.59 6.08
N ARG A 141 -8.13 -11.45 5.69
CA ARG A 141 -7.11 -11.15 4.66
C ARG A 141 -7.70 -10.66 3.35
N VAL A 142 -8.88 -11.14 2.99
CA VAL A 142 -9.63 -10.70 1.81
C VAL A 142 -9.87 -9.20 1.81
N LEU A 143 -10.20 -8.61 2.97
CA LEU A 143 -10.42 -7.16 3.10
C LEU A 143 -9.17 -6.38 2.72
N VAL A 144 -8.03 -6.74 3.27
CA VAL A 144 -6.75 -6.08 2.98
C VAL A 144 -6.38 -6.24 1.50
N SER A 145 -6.41 -7.47 0.98
CA SER A 145 -6.03 -7.75 -0.42
C SER A 145 -6.91 -7.03 -1.44
N VAL A 146 -8.21 -6.90 -1.19
CA VAL A 146 -9.11 -6.19 -2.11
C VAL A 146 -8.91 -4.67 -2.02
N ILE A 147 -8.70 -4.10 -0.83
CA ILE A 147 -8.43 -2.67 -0.66
C ILE A 147 -7.08 -2.29 -1.30
N GLU A 148 -6.03 -3.08 -1.08
CA GLU A 148 -4.73 -2.87 -1.73
C GLU A 148 -4.84 -2.99 -3.26
N GLY A 149 -5.50 -4.03 -3.75
CA GLY A 149 -5.71 -4.22 -5.19
C GLY A 149 -6.57 -3.15 -5.84
N GLU A 150 -7.61 -2.66 -5.14
CA GLU A 150 -8.43 -1.53 -5.60
C GLU A 150 -7.59 -0.26 -5.74
N SER A 151 -6.84 0.10 -4.68
CA SER A 151 -6.04 1.31 -4.65
C SER A 151 -4.96 1.34 -5.74
N LEU A 152 -4.38 0.19 -6.09
CA LEU A 152 -3.42 0.11 -7.19
C LEU A 152 -4.00 0.53 -8.55
N LEU A 153 -5.30 0.34 -8.77
CA LEU A 153 -5.93 0.56 -10.07
C LEU A 153 -6.83 1.80 -10.12
N ASN A 154 -7.40 2.20 -8.98
CA ASN A 154 -8.37 3.29 -8.89
C ASN A 154 -7.75 4.67 -9.20
N ASP A 155 -6.49 4.88 -8.84
CA ASP A 155 -5.76 6.12 -9.14
C ASP A 155 -5.68 6.34 -10.65
N ALA A 156 -5.47 5.28 -11.42
CA ALA A 156 -5.47 5.38 -12.87
C ALA A 156 -6.84 5.78 -13.43
N SER A 157 -7.93 5.16 -12.96
CA SER A 157 -9.28 5.48 -13.43
C SER A 157 -9.69 6.91 -13.08
N SER A 158 -9.36 7.36 -11.87
CA SER A 158 -9.69 8.70 -11.39
C SER A 158 -8.88 9.79 -12.12
N LEU A 159 -7.58 9.57 -12.33
CA LEU A 159 -6.74 10.51 -13.08
C LEU A 159 -7.15 10.62 -14.55
N ILE A 160 -7.70 9.55 -15.14
CA ILE A 160 -8.26 9.62 -16.49
C ILE A 160 -9.53 10.48 -16.49
N VAL A 161 -10.45 10.28 -15.52
CA VAL A 161 -11.64 11.15 -15.37
C VAL A 161 -11.22 12.60 -15.15
N PHE A 162 -10.24 12.84 -14.27
CA PHE A 162 -9.66 14.16 -14.02
C PHE A 162 -9.14 14.82 -15.30
N ARG A 163 -8.31 14.11 -16.10
CA ARG A 163 -7.74 14.64 -17.36
C ARG A 163 -8.84 15.02 -18.35
N PHE A 164 -9.85 14.18 -18.53
CA PHE A 164 -10.96 14.50 -19.44
C PHE A 164 -11.81 15.67 -18.94
N ALA A 165 -12.06 15.73 -17.63
CA ALA A 165 -12.78 16.86 -17.05
C ALA A 165 -11.97 18.17 -17.16
N LEU A 166 -10.66 18.11 -16.96
CA LEU A 166 -9.76 19.25 -17.13
C LEU A 166 -9.79 19.79 -18.57
N VAL A 167 -9.69 18.90 -19.57
CA VAL A 167 -9.80 19.26 -20.99
C VAL A 167 -11.18 19.87 -21.28
N ALA A 168 -12.26 19.31 -20.74
CA ALA A 168 -13.62 19.84 -20.92
C ALA A 168 -13.78 21.24 -20.32
N VAL A 169 -13.14 21.54 -19.17
CA VAL A 169 -13.14 22.89 -18.59
C VAL A 169 -12.36 23.87 -19.46
N ILE A 170 -11.19 23.46 -19.96
CA ILE A 170 -10.30 24.32 -20.75
C ILE A 170 -10.91 24.60 -22.14
N THR A 171 -11.47 23.58 -22.80
CA THR A 171 -11.98 23.70 -24.18
C THR A 171 -13.45 24.09 -24.26
N GLY A 172 -14.20 23.97 -23.15
CA GLY A 172 -15.65 24.16 -23.13
C GLY A 172 -16.43 23.05 -23.86
N GLN A 173 -15.77 21.98 -24.35
CA GLN A 173 -16.38 20.92 -25.14
C GLN A 173 -16.05 19.55 -24.57
N PHE A 174 -17.02 18.64 -24.60
CA PHE A 174 -16.86 17.26 -24.18
C PHE A 174 -17.43 16.29 -25.21
N TYR A 175 -16.58 15.45 -25.78
CA TYR A 175 -16.96 14.43 -26.74
C TYR A 175 -16.94 13.04 -26.10
N PHE A 176 -18.10 12.52 -25.70
CA PHE A 176 -18.22 11.25 -24.98
C PHE A 176 -17.60 10.05 -25.73
N SER A 177 -17.82 9.93 -27.01
CA SER A 177 -17.27 8.81 -27.82
C SER A 177 -15.75 8.81 -27.87
N GLN A 178 -15.13 9.99 -28.00
CA GLN A 178 -13.69 10.14 -27.99
C GLN A 178 -13.12 9.87 -26.57
N ALA A 179 -13.81 10.34 -25.54
CA ALA A 179 -13.41 10.09 -24.15
C ALA A 179 -13.40 8.59 -23.83
N VAL A 180 -14.45 7.84 -24.21
CA VAL A 180 -14.52 6.38 -24.00
C VAL A 180 -13.42 5.67 -24.79
N GLY A 181 -13.21 5.99 -26.06
CA GLY A 181 -12.15 5.38 -26.88
C GLY A 181 -10.76 5.63 -26.31
N SER A 182 -10.48 6.88 -25.93
CA SER A 182 -9.20 7.26 -25.31
C SER A 182 -9.02 6.62 -23.94
N PHE A 183 -10.09 6.47 -23.15
CA PHE A 183 -10.04 5.79 -21.85
C PHE A 183 -9.49 4.36 -21.98
N PHE A 184 -10.07 3.55 -22.87
CA PHE A 184 -9.59 2.19 -23.09
C PHE A 184 -8.17 2.15 -23.67
N LEU A 185 -7.86 3.05 -24.60
CA LEU A 185 -6.54 3.14 -25.20
C LEU A 185 -5.46 3.46 -24.16
N VAL A 186 -5.69 4.44 -23.27
CA VAL A 186 -4.77 4.83 -22.20
C VAL A 186 -4.53 3.67 -21.24
N ILE A 187 -5.57 2.90 -20.89
CA ILE A 187 -5.46 1.73 -20.03
C ILE A 187 -4.63 0.63 -20.69
N VAL A 188 -4.98 0.26 -21.92
CA VAL A 188 -4.32 -0.86 -22.62
C VAL A 188 -2.86 -0.52 -22.92
N MET A 189 -2.58 0.66 -23.43
CA MET A 189 -1.23 1.07 -23.81
C MET A 189 -0.36 1.35 -22.59
N GLY A 190 -0.91 1.97 -21.52
CA GLY A 190 -0.20 2.15 -20.26
C GLY A 190 0.22 0.80 -19.66
N THR A 191 -0.70 -0.16 -19.61
CA THR A 191 -0.42 -1.52 -19.14
C THR A 191 0.61 -2.23 -20.03
N ALA A 192 0.51 -2.13 -21.36
CA ALA A 192 1.45 -2.74 -22.28
C ALA A 192 2.87 -2.19 -22.13
N ILE A 193 3.03 -0.87 -22.00
CA ILE A 193 4.33 -0.22 -21.76
C ILE A 193 4.93 -0.70 -20.43
N GLY A 194 4.14 -0.74 -19.37
CA GLY A 194 4.60 -1.23 -18.06
C GLY A 194 5.08 -2.69 -18.11
N LEU A 195 4.32 -3.56 -18.76
CA LEU A 195 4.71 -4.96 -18.95
C LEU A 195 5.98 -5.09 -19.80
N MET A 196 6.10 -4.33 -20.89
CA MET A 196 7.28 -4.34 -21.76
C MET A 196 8.54 -3.93 -21.01
N ILE A 197 8.50 -2.81 -20.29
CA ILE A 197 9.62 -2.35 -19.47
C ILE A 197 9.90 -3.33 -18.33
N GLY A 198 8.85 -3.86 -17.69
CA GLY A 198 8.97 -4.90 -16.67
C GLY A 198 9.71 -6.16 -17.18
N ILE A 199 9.41 -6.60 -18.42
CA ILE A 199 10.12 -7.72 -19.06
C ILE A 199 11.59 -7.36 -19.31
N ILE A 200 11.90 -6.14 -19.75
CA ILE A 200 13.29 -5.68 -19.94
C ILE A 200 14.05 -5.74 -18.61
N PHE A 201 13.49 -5.18 -17.53
CA PHE A 201 14.11 -5.23 -16.19
C PHE A 201 14.23 -6.65 -15.65
N TYR A 202 13.23 -7.52 -15.91
CA TYR A 202 13.33 -8.94 -15.57
C TYR A 202 14.53 -9.61 -16.24
N TRP A 203 14.77 -9.36 -17.55
CA TRP A 203 15.91 -9.92 -18.26
C TRP A 203 17.24 -9.34 -17.78
N ILE A 204 17.29 -8.04 -17.47
CA ILE A 204 18.48 -7.43 -16.86
C ILE A 204 18.87 -8.15 -15.56
N HIS A 205 17.92 -8.32 -14.65
CA HIS A 205 18.17 -9.02 -13.38
C HIS A 205 18.52 -10.51 -13.56
N ARG A 206 17.97 -11.15 -14.59
CA ARG A 206 18.12 -12.60 -14.78
C ARG A 206 19.44 -13.00 -15.46
N TRP A 207 19.90 -12.19 -16.41
CA TRP A 207 21.00 -12.58 -17.29
C TRP A 207 22.28 -11.76 -17.11
N LEU A 208 22.18 -10.55 -16.58
CA LEU A 208 23.36 -9.76 -16.29
C LEU A 208 23.93 -10.13 -14.91
N PRO A 209 25.28 -10.08 -14.74
CA PRO A 209 25.88 -10.29 -13.43
C PRO A 209 25.52 -9.12 -12.51
N THR A 210 24.64 -9.37 -11.54
CA THR A 210 24.16 -8.39 -10.58
C THR A 210 24.65 -8.72 -9.17
N THR A 211 24.91 -7.68 -8.38
CA THR A 211 25.11 -7.76 -6.93
C THR A 211 23.82 -7.30 -6.23
N PRO A 212 23.60 -7.64 -4.96
CA PRO A 212 22.40 -7.19 -4.22
C PRO A 212 22.18 -5.68 -4.28
N SER A 213 23.25 -4.88 -4.22
CA SER A 213 23.18 -3.43 -4.34
C SER A 213 22.71 -2.96 -5.72
N ILE A 214 23.21 -3.60 -6.79
CA ILE A 214 22.78 -3.32 -8.18
C ILE A 214 21.31 -3.71 -8.35
N GLU A 215 20.88 -4.85 -7.83
CA GLU A 215 19.48 -5.31 -7.89
C GLU A 215 18.54 -4.29 -7.23
N ILE A 216 18.91 -3.74 -6.07
CA ILE A 216 18.12 -2.73 -5.37
C ILE A 216 18.06 -1.43 -6.17
N VAL A 217 19.20 -0.94 -6.68
CA VAL A 217 19.22 0.30 -7.50
C VAL A 217 18.39 0.13 -8.77
N LEU A 218 18.49 -0.99 -9.47
CA LEU A 218 17.66 -1.30 -10.62
C LEU A 218 16.18 -1.32 -10.28
N SER A 219 15.81 -1.86 -9.10
CA SER A 219 14.43 -1.86 -8.65
C SER A 219 13.89 -0.45 -8.41
N PHE A 220 14.74 0.53 -8.04
CA PHE A 220 14.37 1.95 -7.94
C PHE A 220 14.21 2.62 -9.30
N LEU A 221 15.04 2.28 -10.26
CA LEU A 221 14.96 2.87 -11.60
C LEU A 221 13.74 2.36 -12.38
N ALA A 222 13.33 1.12 -12.15
CA ALA A 222 12.24 0.49 -12.88
C ALA A 222 10.92 1.30 -12.85
N PRO A 223 10.37 1.73 -11.69
CA PRO A 223 9.14 2.51 -11.66
C PRO A 223 9.24 3.86 -12.36
N TYR A 224 10.38 4.54 -12.26
CA TYR A 224 10.58 5.81 -12.97
C TYR A 224 10.65 5.62 -14.49
N CYS A 225 11.31 4.57 -14.96
CA CYS A 225 11.30 4.23 -16.39
C CYS A 225 9.89 3.90 -16.89
N MET A 226 9.14 3.06 -16.15
CA MET A 226 7.77 2.71 -16.48
C MET A 226 6.86 3.94 -16.56
N TYR A 227 6.94 4.81 -15.54
CA TYR A 227 6.15 6.02 -15.46
C TYR A 227 6.50 7.00 -16.58
N TYR A 228 7.79 7.31 -16.74
CA TYR A 228 8.29 8.28 -17.71
C TYR A 228 7.93 7.91 -19.15
N PHE A 229 8.17 6.66 -19.55
CA PHE A 229 7.85 6.24 -20.91
C PHE A 229 6.36 6.23 -21.18
N ALA A 230 5.51 5.85 -20.24
CA ALA A 230 4.06 5.90 -20.43
C ALA A 230 3.56 7.35 -20.56
N GLU A 231 3.99 8.26 -19.66
CA GLU A 231 3.59 9.66 -19.70
C GLU A 231 4.14 10.40 -20.93
N ARG A 232 5.34 10.03 -21.41
CA ARG A 232 5.92 10.57 -22.63
C ARG A 232 5.05 10.34 -23.87
N PHE A 233 4.33 9.23 -23.91
CA PHE A 233 3.38 8.89 -24.97
C PHE A 233 1.93 9.24 -24.60
N HIS A 234 1.70 10.03 -23.55
CA HIS A 234 0.39 10.44 -23.06
C HIS A 234 -0.52 9.29 -22.63
N PHE A 235 0.06 8.13 -22.21
CA PHE A 235 -0.64 7.01 -21.59
C PHE A 235 -0.53 7.06 -20.07
N SER A 236 -1.18 6.12 -19.36
CA SER A 236 -1.19 6.11 -17.91
C SER A 236 0.13 5.59 -17.34
N GLY A 237 0.93 6.49 -16.75
CA GLY A 237 2.13 6.16 -15.98
C GLY A 237 1.82 5.30 -14.75
N VAL A 238 0.68 5.55 -14.10
CA VAL A 238 0.20 4.77 -12.95
C VAL A 238 0.01 3.29 -13.34
N LEU A 239 -0.74 3.01 -14.41
CA LEU A 239 -0.95 1.63 -14.87
C LEU A 239 0.33 0.97 -15.35
N ALA A 240 1.25 1.74 -15.93
CA ALA A 240 2.54 1.20 -16.34
C ALA A 240 3.36 0.74 -15.13
N VAL A 241 3.46 1.54 -14.06
CA VAL A 241 4.15 1.18 -12.84
C VAL A 241 3.49 -0.01 -12.14
N VAL A 242 2.17 -0.01 -12.02
CA VAL A 242 1.42 -1.09 -11.37
C VAL A 242 1.57 -2.41 -12.13
N SER A 243 1.36 -2.43 -13.44
CA SER A 243 1.44 -3.65 -14.24
C SER A 243 2.86 -4.22 -14.30
N GLY A 244 3.86 -3.36 -14.48
CA GLY A 244 5.27 -3.74 -14.47
C GLY A 244 5.73 -4.19 -13.09
N GLY A 245 5.31 -3.49 -12.02
CA GLY A 245 5.60 -3.85 -10.64
C GLY A 245 5.01 -5.21 -10.24
N LEU A 246 3.74 -5.47 -10.57
CA LEU A 246 3.09 -6.77 -10.36
C LEU A 246 3.79 -7.90 -11.14
N LEU A 247 4.23 -7.65 -12.37
CA LEU A 247 4.99 -8.61 -13.16
C LEU A 247 6.30 -8.95 -12.47
N LEU A 248 7.11 -7.96 -12.10
CA LEU A 248 8.39 -8.16 -11.43
C LEU A 248 8.21 -8.82 -10.06
N SER A 249 7.23 -8.41 -9.27
CA SER A 249 6.88 -9.04 -8.00
C SER A 249 6.58 -10.54 -8.16
N SER A 250 5.81 -10.93 -9.18
CA SER A 250 5.49 -12.33 -9.46
C SER A 250 6.70 -13.19 -9.83
N LYS A 251 7.78 -12.57 -10.34
CA LYS A 251 9.02 -13.23 -10.78
C LYS A 251 10.19 -13.05 -9.83
N ARG A 252 10.02 -12.34 -8.69
CA ARG A 252 11.10 -11.98 -7.76
C ARG A 252 11.97 -13.14 -7.32
N GLN A 253 11.39 -14.33 -7.11
CA GLN A 253 12.13 -15.52 -6.67
C GLN A 253 13.08 -16.07 -7.75
N ARG A 254 12.80 -15.80 -9.03
CA ARG A 254 13.59 -16.30 -10.17
C ARG A 254 14.64 -15.30 -10.66
N MET A 255 14.45 -14.01 -10.38
CA MET A 255 15.30 -12.95 -10.89
C MET A 255 16.28 -12.38 -9.86
N LEU A 256 15.93 -12.39 -8.57
CA LEU A 256 16.77 -11.81 -7.53
C LEU A 256 17.57 -12.86 -6.78
N THR A 257 18.77 -12.49 -6.35
CA THR A 257 19.56 -13.27 -5.41
C THR A 257 18.86 -13.34 -4.04
N TYR A 258 19.24 -14.32 -3.19
CA TYR A 258 18.64 -14.43 -1.85
C TYR A 258 18.91 -13.17 -1.01
N GLN A 259 20.11 -12.59 -1.12
CA GLN A 259 20.48 -11.35 -0.44
C GLN A 259 19.67 -10.14 -0.97
N GLY A 260 19.55 -10.01 -2.30
CA GLY A 260 18.75 -8.96 -2.93
C GLY A 260 17.27 -9.01 -2.53
N ARG A 261 16.70 -10.22 -2.35
CA ARG A 261 15.33 -10.38 -1.86
C ARG A 261 15.14 -9.88 -0.44
N VAL A 262 16.04 -10.26 0.49
CA VAL A 262 15.93 -9.87 1.91
C VAL A 262 16.21 -8.39 2.10
N GLN A 263 17.31 -7.88 1.53
CA GLN A 263 17.68 -6.47 1.64
C GLN A 263 16.68 -5.56 0.91
N GLY A 264 16.23 -5.97 -0.28
CA GLY A 264 15.28 -5.19 -1.07
C GLY A 264 13.95 -4.96 -0.36
N LEU A 265 13.42 -5.97 0.35
CA LEU A 265 12.21 -5.81 1.15
C LEU A 265 12.37 -4.73 2.23
N ASN A 266 13.46 -4.77 2.99
CA ASN A 266 13.73 -3.80 4.05
C ASN A 266 13.95 -2.39 3.52
N VAL A 267 14.67 -2.26 2.41
CA VAL A 267 14.93 -0.96 1.76
C VAL A 267 13.63 -0.36 1.24
N TRP A 268 12.80 -1.14 0.54
CA TRP A 268 11.50 -0.65 0.04
C TRP A 268 10.53 -0.28 1.15
N ALA A 269 10.45 -1.08 2.22
CA ALA A 269 9.62 -0.76 3.38
C ALA A 269 10.06 0.56 4.05
N THR A 270 11.39 0.78 4.18
CA THR A 270 11.92 2.02 4.77
C THR A 270 11.64 3.23 3.87
N ILE A 271 11.82 3.10 2.57
CA ILE A 271 11.59 4.20 1.63
C ILE A 271 10.10 4.52 1.53
N GLY A 272 9.24 3.51 1.41
CA GLY A 272 7.80 3.71 1.43
C GLY A 272 7.33 4.41 2.70
N PHE A 273 7.87 4.02 3.86
CA PHE A 273 7.60 4.69 5.12
C PHE A 273 7.99 6.18 5.09
N VAL A 274 9.21 6.52 4.63
CA VAL A 274 9.69 7.91 4.56
C VAL A 274 8.88 8.72 3.56
N LEU A 275 8.64 8.19 2.34
CA LEU A 275 7.86 8.87 1.31
C LEU A 275 6.42 9.15 1.77
N ASN A 276 5.75 8.15 2.32
CA ASN A 276 4.41 8.30 2.88
C ASN A 276 4.41 9.33 4.03
N GLY A 277 5.42 9.26 4.92
CA GLY A 277 5.57 10.20 6.02
C GLY A 277 5.68 11.65 5.55
N ILE A 278 6.53 11.90 4.56
CA ILE A 278 6.70 13.23 3.96
C ILE A 278 5.37 13.71 3.38
N VAL A 279 4.71 12.89 2.60
CA VAL A 279 3.51 13.31 1.88
C VAL A 279 2.36 13.59 2.83
N PHE A 280 2.09 12.74 3.84
CA PHE A 280 1.04 13.01 4.82
C PHE A 280 1.31 14.27 5.66
N LEU A 281 2.55 14.53 6.03
CA LEU A 281 2.92 15.75 6.72
C LEU A 281 2.71 16.99 5.81
N LEU A 282 3.11 16.90 4.54
CA LEU A 282 2.94 17.96 3.56
C LEU A 282 1.47 18.28 3.29
N ILE A 283 0.56 17.29 3.30
CA ILE A 283 -0.89 17.51 3.22
C ILE A 283 -1.32 18.49 4.32
N GLY A 284 -0.92 18.24 5.58
CA GLY A 284 -1.26 19.11 6.70
C GLY A 284 -0.68 20.52 6.57
N LEU A 285 0.55 20.64 6.09
CA LEU A 285 1.26 21.92 5.93
C LEU A 285 0.64 22.85 4.88
N GLN A 286 -0.10 22.33 3.90
CA GLN A 286 -0.66 23.13 2.79
C GLN A 286 -1.89 23.96 3.18
N LEU A 287 -2.56 23.67 4.29
CA LEU A 287 -3.83 24.31 4.64
C LEU A 287 -3.78 25.85 4.65
N PRO A 288 -2.79 26.53 5.29
CA PRO A 288 -2.81 27.99 5.33
C PRO A 288 -2.62 28.61 3.95
N SER A 289 -1.82 28.00 3.09
CA SER A 289 -1.62 28.45 1.71
C SER A 289 -2.92 28.36 0.91
N ILE A 290 -3.63 27.24 1.02
CA ILE A 290 -4.91 27.01 0.32
C ILE A 290 -5.99 27.95 0.87
N THR A 291 -6.09 28.11 2.20
CA THR A 291 -7.13 28.93 2.83
C THR A 291 -7.02 30.41 2.45
N ARG A 292 -5.79 30.94 2.36
CA ARG A 292 -5.56 32.36 2.00
C ARG A 292 -5.92 32.69 0.55
N GLN A 293 -6.03 31.67 -0.30
CA GLN A 293 -6.31 31.84 -1.73
C GLN A 293 -7.79 31.67 -2.09
N VAL A 294 -8.65 31.28 -1.13
CA VAL A 294 -10.11 31.18 -1.37
C VAL A 294 -10.72 32.55 -1.29
N GLU A 295 -11.03 33.12 -2.45
CA GLU A 295 -11.66 34.46 -2.58
C GLU A 295 -13.08 34.39 -3.15
N GLU A 296 -13.45 33.26 -3.80
CA GLU A 296 -14.72 33.12 -4.53
C GLU A 296 -15.94 33.01 -3.59
N VAL A 297 -15.74 32.52 -2.37
CA VAL A 297 -16.81 32.31 -1.38
C VAL A 297 -16.29 32.56 0.04
N SER A 298 -17.21 32.79 1.00
CA SER A 298 -16.79 32.89 2.41
C SER A 298 -16.19 31.56 2.91
N LEU A 299 -15.23 31.64 3.83
CA LEU A 299 -14.56 30.45 4.39
C LEU A 299 -15.57 29.46 5.00
N LEU A 300 -16.64 29.98 5.66
CA LEU A 300 -17.67 29.12 6.25
C LEU A 300 -18.47 28.36 5.17
N GLN A 301 -18.77 29.00 4.05
CA GLN A 301 -19.41 28.34 2.91
C GLN A 301 -18.49 27.27 2.28
N ALA A 302 -17.20 27.59 2.10
CA ALA A 302 -16.22 26.63 1.58
C ALA A 302 -16.11 25.38 2.47
N ILE A 303 -16.08 25.56 3.81
CA ILE A 303 -16.14 24.44 4.78
C ILE A 303 -17.44 23.66 4.61
N GLY A 304 -18.57 24.36 4.49
CA GLY A 304 -19.89 23.73 4.29
C GLY A 304 -19.92 22.87 3.02
N TYR A 305 -19.39 23.36 1.91
CA TYR A 305 -19.28 22.58 0.66
C TYR A 305 -18.36 21.37 0.83
N GLY A 306 -17.20 21.54 1.48
CA GLY A 306 -16.28 20.43 1.75
C GLY A 306 -16.93 19.32 2.61
N LEU A 307 -17.67 19.69 3.66
CA LEU A 307 -18.38 18.74 4.51
C LEU A 307 -19.54 18.05 3.76
N ALA A 308 -20.31 18.82 2.96
CA ALA A 308 -21.40 18.26 2.15
C ALA A 308 -20.87 17.26 1.12
N ILE A 309 -19.80 17.59 0.40
CA ILE A 309 -19.17 16.70 -0.56
C ILE A 309 -18.57 15.47 0.13
N SER A 310 -17.96 15.62 1.32
CA SER A 310 -17.46 14.48 2.11
C SER A 310 -18.59 13.52 2.49
N LEU A 311 -19.74 14.05 2.90
CA LEU A 311 -20.92 13.24 3.25
C LEU A 311 -21.50 12.53 2.02
N VAL A 312 -21.66 13.24 0.90
CA VAL A 312 -22.10 12.65 -0.37
C VAL A 312 -21.20 11.52 -0.80
N LEU A 313 -19.88 11.74 -0.71
CA LEU A 313 -18.87 10.76 -1.09
C LEU A 313 -18.94 9.50 -0.21
N LEU A 314 -19.10 9.67 1.11
CA LEU A 314 -19.25 8.56 2.04
C LEU A 314 -20.51 7.74 1.73
N ILE A 315 -21.65 8.40 1.55
CA ILE A 315 -22.94 7.75 1.22
C ILE A 315 -22.84 7.03 -0.13
N ALA A 316 -22.33 7.72 -1.15
CA ALA A 316 -22.14 7.14 -2.49
C ALA A 316 -21.26 5.88 -2.45
N ARG A 317 -20.17 5.91 -1.67
CA ARG A 317 -19.26 4.78 -1.50
C ARG A 317 -19.93 3.61 -0.79
N LEU A 318 -20.64 3.87 0.33
CA LEU A 318 -21.39 2.83 1.04
C LEU A 318 -22.47 2.18 0.18
N LEU A 319 -23.25 3.00 -0.55
CA LEU A 319 -24.29 2.49 -1.44
C LEU A 319 -23.70 1.70 -2.60
N SER A 320 -22.60 2.16 -3.17
CA SER A 320 -21.91 1.46 -4.28
C SER A 320 -21.35 0.11 -3.86
N THR A 321 -20.75 0.01 -2.66
CA THR A 321 -20.19 -1.26 -2.17
C THR A 321 -21.29 -2.25 -1.80
N LEU A 322 -22.39 -1.79 -1.18
CA LEU A 322 -23.57 -2.62 -0.92
C LEU A 322 -24.26 -3.04 -2.21
N GLY A 323 -24.40 -2.12 -3.18
CA GLY A 323 -24.93 -2.39 -4.50
C GLY A 323 -24.10 -3.42 -5.26
N ALA A 324 -22.77 -3.34 -5.19
CA ALA A 324 -21.86 -4.33 -5.77
C ALA A 324 -22.04 -5.71 -5.15
N ALA A 325 -22.30 -5.81 -3.85
CA ALA A 325 -22.57 -7.08 -3.17
C ALA A 325 -23.90 -7.70 -3.65
N VAL A 326 -24.94 -6.88 -3.78
CA VAL A 326 -26.24 -7.34 -4.32
C VAL A 326 -26.10 -7.77 -5.78
N PHE A 327 -25.40 -6.96 -6.59
CA PHE A 327 -25.11 -7.29 -7.98
C PHE A 327 -24.30 -8.59 -8.12
N THR A 328 -23.29 -8.79 -7.30
CA THR A 328 -22.49 -10.03 -7.27
C THR A 328 -23.36 -11.24 -6.94
N ARG A 329 -24.27 -11.11 -5.97
CA ARG A 329 -25.21 -12.16 -5.62
C ARG A 329 -26.16 -12.49 -6.78
N PHE A 330 -26.65 -11.48 -7.48
CA PHE A 330 -27.50 -11.68 -8.67
C PHE A 330 -26.71 -12.36 -9.79
N MET A 331 -25.51 -11.86 -10.11
CA MET A 331 -24.65 -12.41 -11.16
C MET A 331 -24.11 -13.81 -10.84
N SER A 332 -24.09 -14.22 -9.56
CA SER A 332 -23.65 -15.55 -9.15
C SER A 332 -24.52 -16.69 -9.70
N HIS A 333 -25.72 -16.37 -10.18
CA HIS A 333 -26.61 -17.34 -10.85
C HIS A 333 -26.19 -17.61 -12.30
N PHE A 334 -25.47 -16.68 -12.93
CA PHE A 334 -25.10 -16.75 -14.35
C PHE A 334 -23.61 -17.03 -14.56
N ILE A 335 -22.76 -16.58 -13.64
CA ILE A 335 -21.30 -16.71 -13.75
C ILE A 335 -20.69 -17.18 -12.43
N THR A 336 -19.55 -17.87 -12.51
CA THR A 336 -18.78 -18.24 -11.33
C THR A 336 -18.15 -16.99 -10.70
N VAL A 337 -18.55 -16.67 -9.46
CA VAL A 337 -18.02 -15.57 -8.66
C VAL A 337 -17.15 -16.11 -7.53
N ALA A 338 -16.23 -15.30 -7.04
CA ALA A 338 -15.34 -15.69 -5.94
C ALA A 338 -16.12 -15.91 -4.61
N ASP A 339 -17.16 -15.12 -4.36
CA ASP A 339 -18.09 -15.29 -3.24
C ASP A 339 -19.54 -15.19 -3.74
N ARG A 340 -20.31 -16.26 -3.54
CA ARG A 340 -21.74 -16.28 -3.90
C ARG A 340 -22.62 -15.50 -2.93
N ASN A 341 -22.18 -15.31 -1.69
CA ASN A 341 -22.95 -14.62 -0.66
C ASN A 341 -22.05 -13.74 0.23
N PRO A 342 -21.57 -12.59 -0.29
CA PRO A 342 -20.65 -11.72 0.43
C PRO A 342 -21.23 -11.14 1.72
N GLY A 343 -22.58 -11.23 1.92
CA GLY A 343 -23.26 -10.62 3.05
C GLY A 343 -23.17 -9.10 3.02
N TRP A 344 -23.53 -8.45 4.14
CA TRP A 344 -23.49 -6.98 4.28
C TRP A 344 -22.26 -6.47 5.07
N LYS A 345 -21.65 -7.32 5.89
CA LYS A 345 -20.56 -6.96 6.80
C LYS A 345 -19.31 -6.47 6.06
N ILE A 346 -18.83 -7.25 5.12
CA ILE A 346 -17.64 -6.92 4.32
C ILE A 346 -17.84 -5.66 3.46
N PRO A 347 -18.95 -5.53 2.67
CA PRO A 347 -19.22 -4.32 1.89
C PRO A 347 -19.31 -3.03 2.71
N VAL A 348 -19.85 -3.07 3.93
CA VAL A 348 -19.90 -1.89 4.81
C VAL A 348 -18.51 -1.47 5.23
N ILE A 349 -17.63 -2.41 5.60
CA ILE A 349 -16.25 -2.10 5.95
C ILE A 349 -15.51 -1.52 4.73
N PHE A 350 -15.68 -2.09 3.53
CA PHE A 350 -15.10 -1.54 2.30
C PHE A 350 -15.57 -0.12 2.00
N GLY A 351 -16.87 0.14 2.17
CA GLY A 351 -17.43 1.46 1.98
C GLY A 351 -16.86 2.48 2.96
N TRP A 352 -16.69 2.09 4.23
CA TRP A 352 -16.15 2.95 5.28
C TRP A 352 -14.64 3.15 5.17
N ALA A 353 -13.89 2.15 4.69
CA ALA A 353 -12.44 2.22 4.51
C ALA A 353 -11.99 3.12 3.34
N GLY A 354 -12.92 3.81 2.68
CA GLY A 354 -12.65 4.68 1.55
C GLY A 354 -12.03 6.03 1.94
N MET A 355 -10.93 6.05 2.68
CA MET A 355 -10.19 7.29 3.02
C MET A 355 -9.50 7.85 1.79
N ARG A 356 -9.29 9.18 1.75
CA ARG A 356 -8.58 9.87 0.67
C ARG A 356 -7.19 10.26 1.12
N GLY A 357 -6.27 10.29 0.17
CA GLY A 357 -4.86 10.50 0.47
C GLY A 357 -4.16 11.43 -0.49
N VAL A 358 -2.92 11.07 -0.75
CA VAL A 358 -1.90 11.86 -1.45
C VAL A 358 -2.28 12.18 -2.88
N VAL A 359 -2.76 11.19 -3.63
CA VAL A 359 -3.05 11.33 -5.06
C VAL A 359 -4.16 12.34 -5.30
N SER A 360 -5.16 12.41 -4.40
CA SER A 360 -6.22 13.43 -4.48
C SER A 360 -5.69 14.85 -4.33
N LEU A 361 -4.77 15.09 -3.37
CA LEU A 361 -4.17 16.42 -3.22
C LEU A 361 -3.25 16.77 -4.39
N ALA A 362 -2.45 15.82 -4.85
CA ALA A 362 -1.56 16.00 -6.01
C ALA A 362 -2.36 16.36 -7.26
N ALA A 363 -3.44 15.63 -7.53
CA ALA A 363 -4.33 15.91 -8.66
C ALA A 363 -4.99 17.31 -8.55
N ALA A 364 -5.42 17.71 -7.34
CA ALA A 364 -5.97 19.04 -7.14
C ALA A 364 -4.92 20.13 -7.40
N LEU A 365 -3.70 19.98 -6.87
CA LEU A 365 -2.62 20.95 -7.05
C LEU A 365 -2.16 21.05 -8.51
N SER A 366 -2.30 19.99 -9.32
CA SER A 366 -1.92 19.98 -10.74
C SER A 366 -2.92 20.73 -11.65
N ILE A 367 -4.03 21.23 -11.10
CA ILE A 367 -4.92 22.14 -11.86
C ILE A 367 -4.13 23.40 -12.22
N PRO A 368 -4.06 23.79 -13.52
CA PRO A 368 -3.31 24.96 -13.94
C PRO A 368 -3.88 26.24 -13.31
N VAL A 369 -3.01 27.22 -13.07
CA VAL A 369 -3.43 28.53 -12.52
C VAL A 369 -4.24 29.33 -13.53
N PHE A 370 -3.89 29.21 -14.80
CA PHE A 370 -4.54 29.92 -15.92
C PHE A 370 -4.99 28.94 -17.00
N ILE A 371 -6.14 29.18 -17.63
CA ILE A 371 -6.63 28.43 -18.79
C ILE A 371 -5.91 28.91 -20.06
N HIS A 372 -5.85 30.22 -20.27
CA HIS A 372 -5.15 30.93 -21.34
C HIS A 372 -4.43 32.14 -20.75
N GLU A 373 -3.59 32.82 -21.54
CA GLU A 373 -2.87 34.02 -21.08
C GLU A 373 -3.84 35.04 -20.47
N GLY A 374 -3.69 35.26 -19.14
CA GLY A 374 -4.46 36.23 -18.36
C GLY A 374 -5.84 35.78 -17.85
N GLN A 375 -6.30 34.57 -18.17
CA GLN A 375 -7.60 34.08 -17.66
C GLN A 375 -7.38 33.02 -16.56
N PRO A 376 -7.70 33.34 -15.27
CA PRO A 376 -7.52 32.39 -14.18
C PRO A 376 -8.43 31.19 -14.33
N PHE A 377 -8.01 30.03 -13.83
CA PHE A 377 -8.82 28.81 -13.85
C PHE A 377 -9.99 28.98 -12.86
N PRO A 378 -11.25 28.74 -13.32
CA PRO A 378 -12.44 29.01 -12.50
C PRO A 378 -12.48 28.06 -11.29
N TYR A 379 -12.80 28.61 -10.12
CA TYR A 379 -12.96 27.88 -8.87
C TYR A 379 -11.77 26.99 -8.45
N ARG A 380 -10.57 27.23 -8.99
CA ARG A 380 -9.38 26.42 -8.67
C ARG A 380 -9.13 26.33 -7.18
N ASN A 381 -9.11 27.46 -6.50
CA ASN A 381 -8.78 27.52 -5.08
C ASN A 381 -9.88 26.89 -4.21
N LEU A 382 -11.15 27.02 -4.62
CA LEU A 382 -12.27 26.35 -3.98
C LEU A 382 -12.19 24.84 -4.13
N ILE A 383 -11.82 24.30 -5.31
CA ILE A 383 -11.61 22.87 -5.55
C ILE A 383 -10.48 22.34 -4.65
N LEU A 384 -9.36 23.06 -4.57
CA LEU A 384 -8.24 22.72 -3.68
C LEU A 384 -8.71 22.65 -2.22
N PHE A 385 -9.46 23.65 -1.77
CA PHE A 385 -9.95 23.72 -0.39
C PHE A 385 -10.94 22.59 -0.08
N ILE A 386 -11.92 22.34 -0.95
CA ILE A 386 -12.87 21.22 -0.82
C ILE A 386 -12.13 19.90 -0.76
N THR A 387 -11.15 19.69 -1.65
CA THR A 387 -10.34 18.47 -1.67
C THR A 387 -9.60 18.28 -0.34
N PHE A 388 -9.00 19.35 0.19
CA PHE A 388 -8.32 19.30 1.48
C PHE A 388 -9.29 18.91 2.62
N ILE A 389 -10.49 19.53 2.69
CA ILE A 389 -11.51 19.18 3.70
C ILE A 389 -11.96 17.72 3.55
N VAL A 390 -12.16 17.24 2.33
CA VAL A 390 -12.51 15.83 2.06
C VAL A 390 -11.42 14.90 2.57
N ILE A 391 -10.15 15.19 2.29
CA ILE A 391 -9.01 14.38 2.78
C ILE A 391 -9.01 14.40 4.32
N LEU A 392 -9.10 15.56 4.94
CA LEU A 392 -9.06 15.70 6.38
C LEU A 392 -10.21 14.94 7.06
N VAL A 393 -11.44 15.13 6.58
CA VAL A 393 -12.63 14.47 7.14
C VAL A 393 -12.54 12.96 6.95
N THR A 394 -12.20 12.48 5.76
CA THR A 394 -12.15 11.04 5.51
C THR A 394 -10.99 10.39 6.26
N LEU A 395 -9.82 11.01 6.30
CA LEU A 395 -8.66 10.45 7.00
C LEU A 395 -8.86 10.45 8.52
N VAL A 396 -9.34 11.56 9.09
CA VAL A 396 -9.48 11.69 10.55
C VAL A 396 -10.75 10.99 11.04
N PHE A 397 -11.92 11.33 10.49
CA PHE A 397 -13.18 10.78 10.98
C PHE A 397 -13.34 9.28 10.66
N GLN A 398 -13.17 8.88 9.40
CA GLN A 398 -13.26 7.46 9.04
C GLN A 398 -12.09 6.68 9.67
N GLY A 399 -10.89 7.26 9.71
CA GLY A 399 -9.72 6.62 10.28
C GLY A 399 -9.84 6.30 11.77
N LEU A 400 -10.36 7.23 12.57
CA LEU A 400 -10.58 7.01 14.00
C LEU A 400 -11.76 6.07 14.29
N THR A 401 -12.76 6.04 13.42
CA THR A 401 -13.97 5.22 13.61
C THR A 401 -13.88 3.82 13.00
N LEU A 402 -12.96 3.60 12.05
CA LEU A 402 -12.82 2.31 11.36
C LEU A 402 -12.48 1.14 12.32
N PRO A 403 -11.54 1.26 13.29
CA PRO A 403 -11.26 0.18 14.23
C PRO A 403 -12.49 -0.22 15.05
N TRP A 404 -13.23 0.77 15.55
CA TRP A 404 -14.46 0.55 16.29
C TRP A 404 -15.53 -0.15 15.43
N LEU A 405 -15.67 0.29 14.16
CA LEU A 405 -16.62 -0.31 13.23
C LEU A 405 -16.28 -1.78 12.95
N ILE A 406 -15.00 -2.08 12.71
CA ILE A 406 -14.52 -3.46 12.46
C ILE A 406 -14.80 -4.35 13.67
N GLN A 407 -14.47 -3.90 14.88
CA GLN A 407 -14.72 -4.65 16.11
C GLN A 407 -16.21 -4.89 16.33
N LYS A 408 -17.08 -3.90 16.08
CA LYS A 408 -18.53 -4.00 16.22
C LYS A 408 -19.17 -4.95 15.20
N ILE A 409 -18.73 -4.89 13.94
CA ILE A 409 -19.24 -5.76 12.86
C ILE A 409 -18.71 -7.18 13.01
N ASN A 410 -17.49 -7.34 13.54
CA ASN A 410 -16.78 -8.60 13.70
C ASN A 410 -16.88 -9.47 12.44
N PRO A 411 -16.17 -9.11 11.35
CA PRO A 411 -16.21 -9.84 10.11
C PRO A 411 -15.51 -11.19 10.28
N THR A 412 -16.21 -12.28 10.01
CA THR A 412 -15.63 -13.64 10.02
C THR A 412 -14.93 -13.91 8.70
N ASP A 413 -13.72 -14.48 8.74
CA ASP A 413 -13.04 -14.95 7.53
C ASP A 413 -13.67 -16.27 7.08
N LYS A 414 -14.59 -16.18 6.13
CA LYS A 414 -15.25 -17.35 5.53
C LYS A 414 -14.31 -18.17 4.64
N TYR A 415 -13.15 -17.64 4.29
CA TYR A 415 -12.21 -18.23 3.33
C TYR A 415 -10.96 -18.78 3.99
N ALA A 416 -10.73 -18.50 5.27
CA ALA A 416 -9.77 -19.21 6.08
C ALA A 416 -10.32 -20.60 6.44
N ALA A 417 -10.16 -21.57 5.53
CA ALA A 417 -10.52 -22.96 5.79
C ALA A 417 -9.70 -23.54 6.95
N ILE A 418 -8.55 -22.97 7.24
CA ILE A 418 -7.55 -23.41 8.22
C ILE A 418 -6.95 -22.17 8.87
N SER A 419 -6.79 -22.15 10.19
CA SER A 419 -6.16 -21.03 10.90
C SER A 419 -4.72 -20.77 10.39
N GLU A 420 -4.19 -19.57 10.60
CA GLU A 420 -2.82 -19.25 10.16
C GLU A 420 -1.79 -20.14 10.81
N ASP A 421 -1.96 -20.42 12.11
CA ASP A 421 -1.11 -21.32 12.88
C ASP A 421 -1.10 -22.74 12.29
N GLU A 422 -2.29 -23.25 11.97
CA GLU A 422 -2.42 -24.55 11.29
C GLU A 422 -1.77 -24.57 9.90
N GLN A 423 -1.95 -23.50 9.12
CA GLN A 423 -1.30 -23.40 7.81
C GLN A 423 0.22 -23.41 7.96
N GLU A 424 0.77 -22.68 8.95
CA GLU A 424 2.21 -22.64 9.20
C GLU A 424 2.75 -24.04 9.54
N ILE A 425 2.10 -24.74 10.44
CA ILE A 425 2.51 -26.10 10.86
C ILE A 425 2.43 -27.07 9.67
N ILE A 426 1.36 -27.01 8.87
CA ILE A 426 1.23 -27.84 7.67
C ILE A 426 2.34 -27.54 6.65
N ILE A 427 2.69 -26.26 6.46
CA ILE A 427 3.78 -25.85 5.56
C ILE A 427 5.12 -26.39 6.08
N GLN A 428 5.41 -26.22 7.36
CA GLN A 428 6.67 -26.68 7.97
C GLN A 428 6.78 -28.22 7.89
N LYS A 429 5.70 -28.93 8.18
CA LYS A 429 5.61 -30.39 7.99
C LYS A 429 5.96 -30.80 6.56
N LYS A 430 5.32 -30.16 5.56
CA LYS A 430 5.59 -30.47 4.14
C LYS A 430 7.04 -30.16 3.74
N ILE A 431 7.60 -29.05 4.25
CA ILE A 431 9.01 -28.70 4.00
C ILE A 431 9.93 -29.76 4.60
N ALA A 432 9.71 -30.15 5.86
CA ALA A 432 10.53 -31.16 6.53
C ALA A 432 10.45 -32.51 5.81
N GLN A 433 9.26 -32.98 5.49
CA GLN A 433 9.02 -34.24 4.79
C GLN A 433 9.63 -34.26 3.39
N SER A 434 9.42 -33.21 2.59
CA SER A 434 9.98 -33.11 1.24
C SER A 434 11.50 -33.03 1.25
N SER A 435 12.07 -32.32 2.24
CA SER A 435 13.54 -32.23 2.39
C SER A 435 14.14 -33.55 2.81
N LEU A 436 13.49 -34.28 3.74
CA LEU A 436 13.93 -35.61 4.17
C LEU A 436 13.88 -36.60 3.02
N GLN A 437 12.77 -36.63 2.28
CA GLN A 437 12.61 -37.50 1.11
C GLN A 437 13.68 -37.22 0.04
N LEU A 438 13.96 -35.96 -0.30
CA LEU A 438 15.01 -35.61 -1.26
C LEU A 438 16.39 -36.05 -0.78
N LEU A 439 16.68 -35.89 0.53
CA LEU A 439 17.94 -36.29 1.12
C LEU A 439 18.13 -37.82 1.03
N GLU A 440 17.11 -38.59 1.36
CA GLU A 440 17.14 -40.07 1.31
C GLU A 440 17.20 -40.59 -0.13
N GLU A 441 16.44 -40.06 -1.06
CA GLU A 441 16.41 -40.51 -2.46
C GLU A 441 17.70 -40.16 -3.20
N LYS A 442 18.25 -38.96 -3.00
CA LYS A 442 19.38 -38.48 -3.82
C LYS A 442 20.74 -38.63 -3.15
N TYR A 443 20.78 -38.52 -1.82
CA TYR A 443 22.01 -38.46 -1.02
C TYR A 443 22.06 -39.55 0.07
N GLY A 444 21.27 -40.61 -0.03
CA GLY A 444 21.19 -41.67 0.97
C GLY A 444 22.55 -42.34 1.25
N ALA A 445 23.40 -42.47 0.23
CA ALA A 445 24.76 -42.98 0.42
C ALA A 445 25.62 -42.01 1.27
N ASP A 446 25.48 -40.72 1.08
CA ASP A 446 26.25 -39.68 1.80
C ASP A 446 25.83 -39.59 3.27
N VAL A 447 24.58 -39.93 3.61
CA VAL A 447 24.10 -39.99 4.99
C VAL A 447 24.95 -40.94 5.84
N HIS A 448 25.44 -42.04 5.27
CA HIS A 448 26.26 -43.03 5.98
C HIS A 448 27.75 -42.69 5.99
N HIS A 449 28.23 -41.88 5.06
CA HIS A 449 29.65 -41.60 4.88
C HIS A 449 30.08 -40.20 5.35
N ASN A 450 29.13 -39.27 5.53
CA ASN A 450 29.38 -37.88 5.95
C ASN A 450 28.63 -37.54 7.24
N GLU A 451 29.37 -37.34 8.31
CA GLU A 451 28.80 -37.01 9.64
C GLU A 451 27.92 -35.79 9.62
N HIS A 452 28.25 -34.75 8.83
CA HIS A 452 27.42 -33.54 8.72
C HIS A 452 26.11 -33.82 8.01
N VAL A 453 26.09 -34.67 7.01
CA VAL A 453 24.87 -35.09 6.29
C VAL A 453 24.00 -35.96 7.20
N ASN A 454 24.60 -36.84 7.99
CA ASN A 454 23.91 -37.65 8.99
C ASN A 454 23.24 -36.77 10.07
N ASN A 455 23.95 -35.78 10.57
CA ASN A 455 23.38 -34.81 11.51
C ASN A 455 22.20 -34.02 10.90
N LEU A 456 22.31 -33.60 9.62
CA LEU A 456 21.22 -32.96 8.90
C LEU A 456 19.99 -33.89 8.75
N HIS A 457 20.22 -35.17 8.40
CA HIS A 457 19.19 -36.20 8.30
C HIS A 457 18.45 -36.39 9.65
N ALA A 458 19.24 -36.55 10.73
CA ALA A 458 18.67 -36.68 12.09
C ALA A 458 17.81 -35.48 12.46
N ARG A 459 18.26 -34.25 12.18
CA ARG A 459 17.50 -33.01 12.44
C ARG A 459 16.21 -32.97 11.64
N LEU A 460 16.25 -33.23 10.33
CA LEU A 460 15.05 -33.24 9.48
C LEU A 460 14.05 -34.31 9.90
N LYS A 461 14.52 -35.44 10.38
CA LYS A 461 13.68 -36.51 10.92
C LYS A 461 12.98 -36.09 12.21
N ILE A 462 13.71 -35.41 13.13
CA ILE A 462 13.14 -34.86 14.36
C ILE A 462 12.07 -33.80 14.01
N ASP A 463 12.39 -32.87 13.11
CA ASP A 463 11.47 -31.83 12.68
C ASP A 463 10.20 -32.44 12.04
N SER A 464 10.33 -33.46 11.19
CA SER A 464 9.22 -34.16 10.57
C SER A 464 8.31 -34.83 11.60
N VAL A 465 8.88 -35.51 12.60
CA VAL A 465 8.12 -36.15 13.68
C VAL A 465 7.44 -35.10 14.57
N PHE A 466 8.15 -34.02 14.89
CA PHE A 466 7.63 -32.94 15.72
C PHE A 466 6.41 -32.29 15.08
N PHE A 467 6.48 -31.88 13.82
CA PHE A 467 5.34 -31.26 13.11
C PHE A 467 4.22 -32.26 12.79
N ASN A 468 4.48 -33.56 12.71
CA ASN A 468 3.41 -34.56 12.62
C ASN A 468 2.57 -34.62 13.90
N ARG A 469 3.20 -34.56 15.07
CA ARG A 469 2.50 -34.57 16.37
C ARG A 469 1.74 -33.27 16.60
N GLU A 470 2.31 -32.11 16.26
CA GLU A 470 1.64 -30.82 16.40
C GLU A 470 0.36 -30.72 15.54
N VAL A 471 0.35 -31.28 14.34
CA VAL A 471 -0.89 -31.37 13.52
C VAL A 471 -1.97 -32.21 14.21
N GLU A 472 -1.59 -33.26 14.93
CA GLU A 472 -2.53 -34.10 15.69
C GLU A 472 -2.97 -33.44 17.01
N GLU A 473 -2.12 -32.63 17.65
CA GLU A 473 -2.39 -31.97 18.92
C GLU A 473 -3.19 -30.66 18.79
N ILE A 474 -3.17 -29.98 17.64
CA ILE A 474 -4.04 -28.81 17.36
C ILE A 474 -5.53 -29.21 17.46
N THR A 475 -5.86 -30.46 17.18
CA THR A 475 -7.20 -31.00 17.39
C THR A 475 -7.58 -31.11 18.88
N ASN A 476 -6.64 -30.95 19.82
CA ASN A 476 -6.81 -31.20 21.26
C ASN A 476 -6.39 -30.04 22.18
N ALA A 477 -6.58 -28.77 21.76
CA ALA A 477 -6.53 -27.54 22.57
C ALA A 477 -5.55 -27.56 23.79
N LYS A 478 -4.24 -27.66 23.57
CA LYS A 478 -3.22 -27.34 24.56
C LYS A 478 -2.33 -26.23 24.06
N GLU A 479 -2.23 -25.17 24.87
CA GLU A 479 -1.27 -24.05 24.67
C GLU A 479 0.11 -24.61 24.36
N SER A 480 0.62 -24.24 23.23
CA SER A 480 1.60 -25.01 22.50
C SER A 480 2.99 -25.02 23.15
N SER A 481 3.59 -26.19 23.17
CA SER A 481 5.02 -26.42 23.37
C SER A 481 5.88 -25.52 22.47
N LEU A 482 5.35 -25.03 21.35
CA LEU A 482 6.00 -24.13 20.40
C LEU A 482 6.27 -22.74 20.97
N ILE A 483 5.35 -22.15 21.77
CA ILE A 483 5.59 -20.84 22.44
C ILE A 483 6.74 -20.97 23.45
N SER A 484 6.73 -22.06 24.22
CA SER A 484 7.80 -22.33 25.18
C SER A 484 9.14 -22.55 24.47
N TYR A 485 9.15 -23.29 23.36
CA TYR A 485 10.31 -23.49 22.52
C TYR A 485 10.88 -22.18 21.97
N GLN A 486 10.03 -21.32 21.38
CA GLN A 486 10.45 -20.04 20.85
C GLN A 486 11.04 -19.13 21.91
N ARG A 487 10.43 -19.05 23.10
CA ARG A 487 10.95 -18.27 24.22
C ARG A 487 12.33 -18.75 24.66
N ILE A 488 12.48 -20.06 24.85
CA ILE A 488 13.76 -20.67 25.25
C ILE A 488 14.82 -20.41 24.18
N TYR A 489 14.47 -20.57 22.91
CA TYR A 489 15.41 -20.37 21.80
C TYR A 489 15.88 -18.90 21.70
N LEU A 490 14.99 -17.92 21.89
CA LEU A 490 15.36 -16.50 21.94
C LEU A 490 16.31 -16.21 23.12
N GLU A 491 16.09 -16.82 24.28
CA GLU A 491 16.97 -16.68 25.43
C GLU A 491 18.37 -17.26 25.14
N LEU A 492 18.45 -18.39 24.43
CA LEU A 492 19.71 -18.98 23.99
C LEU A 492 20.46 -18.07 23.00
N LEU A 493 19.76 -17.46 22.03
CA LEU A 493 20.38 -16.51 21.09
C LEU A 493 20.93 -15.28 21.83
N GLU A 494 20.22 -14.76 22.81
CA GLU A 494 20.70 -13.65 23.64
C GLU A 494 21.94 -14.05 24.47
N HIS A 495 21.97 -15.27 24.99
CA HIS A 495 23.16 -15.80 25.68
C HIS A 495 24.37 -15.90 24.72
N GLN A 496 24.14 -16.37 23.48
CA GLN A 496 25.19 -16.44 22.47
C GLN A 496 25.74 -15.05 22.12
N ARG A 497 24.89 -14.01 22.00
CA ARG A 497 25.34 -12.61 21.79
C ARG A 497 26.26 -12.14 22.91
N LYS A 498 25.84 -12.34 24.16
CA LYS A 498 26.65 -11.97 25.31
C LYS A 498 27.99 -12.71 25.38
N MET A 499 28.02 -13.95 24.93
CA MET A 499 29.25 -14.72 24.81
C MET A 499 30.16 -14.13 23.72
N LEU A 500 29.61 -13.83 22.53
CA LEU A 500 30.38 -13.22 21.42
C LEU A 500 30.91 -11.84 21.79
N ASP A 501 30.12 -11.03 22.50
CA ASP A 501 30.54 -9.72 23.00
C ASP A 501 31.75 -9.85 23.97
N LYS A 502 31.72 -10.83 24.90
CA LYS A 502 32.85 -11.12 25.78
C LYS A 502 34.10 -11.59 25.01
N ILE A 503 33.91 -12.36 23.94
CA ILE A 503 35.01 -12.84 23.08
C ILE A 503 35.59 -11.68 22.27
N ASN A 504 34.78 -10.73 21.84
CA ASN A 504 35.21 -9.58 21.05
C ASN A 504 36.22 -8.69 21.79
N HIS A 505 36.22 -8.70 23.11
CA HIS A 505 37.20 -7.99 23.91
C HIS A 505 38.58 -8.68 24.02
N LYS A 506 38.74 -9.89 23.47
CA LYS A 506 39.99 -10.62 23.47
C LYS A 506 40.74 -10.39 22.17
N ALA A 507 42.02 -10.02 22.24
CA ALA A 507 42.86 -9.71 21.10
C ALA A 507 43.11 -10.89 20.14
N GLU A 508 42.74 -12.11 20.54
CA GLU A 508 42.92 -13.33 19.76
C GLU A 508 41.90 -13.53 18.64
N PHE A 509 40.78 -12.80 18.68
CA PHE A 509 39.65 -12.98 17.74
C PHE A 509 39.50 -11.77 16.83
N ASP A 510 39.26 -12.05 15.55
CA ASP A 510 39.00 -11.03 14.55
C ASP A 510 37.60 -10.45 14.71
N GLU A 511 37.52 -9.13 14.82
CA GLU A 511 36.26 -8.39 14.97
C GLU A 511 35.31 -8.61 13.78
N GLU A 512 35.83 -8.75 12.56
CA GLU A 512 35.01 -8.96 11.36
C GLU A 512 34.34 -10.34 11.41
N LEU A 513 35.05 -11.35 11.92
CA LEU A 513 34.51 -12.68 12.12
C LEU A 513 33.40 -12.68 13.19
N ILE A 514 33.62 -11.97 14.28
CA ILE A 514 32.59 -11.85 15.35
C ILE A 514 31.36 -11.12 14.83
N ARG A 515 31.49 -10.03 14.09
CA ARG A 515 30.37 -9.34 13.45
C ARG A 515 29.59 -10.24 12.49
N LYS A 516 30.27 -11.11 11.75
CA LYS A 516 29.64 -12.12 10.91
C LYS A 516 28.77 -13.08 11.72
N TYR A 517 29.27 -13.60 12.84
CA TYR A 517 28.48 -14.50 13.69
C TYR A 517 27.33 -13.79 14.40
N LEU A 518 27.51 -12.55 14.84
CA LEU A 518 26.40 -11.72 15.37
C LEU A 518 25.30 -11.55 14.31
N SER A 519 25.65 -11.26 13.06
CA SER A 519 24.67 -11.17 11.97
C SER A 519 23.95 -12.50 11.68
N LEU A 520 24.61 -13.64 11.87
CA LEU A 520 23.96 -14.96 11.74
C LEU A 520 22.95 -15.19 12.88
N ILE A 521 23.29 -14.80 14.11
CA ILE A 521 22.36 -14.85 15.26
C ILE A 521 21.16 -13.93 15.01
N ASP A 522 21.37 -12.71 14.49
CA ASP A 522 20.29 -11.78 14.16
C ASP A 522 19.36 -12.34 13.08
N LEU A 523 19.89 -13.06 12.08
CA LEU A 523 19.09 -13.77 11.09
C LEU A 523 18.25 -14.91 11.69
N GLU A 524 18.81 -15.67 12.65
CA GLU A 524 18.05 -16.71 13.36
C GLU A 524 16.95 -16.09 14.26
N GLU A 525 17.25 -15.01 14.96
CA GLU A 525 16.25 -14.30 15.76
C GLU A 525 15.15 -13.73 14.86
N PHE A 526 15.51 -13.11 13.73
CA PHE A 526 14.53 -12.60 12.76
C PHE A 526 13.58 -13.70 12.31
N LYS A 527 14.07 -14.90 11.97
CA LYS A 527 13.22 -16.03 11.58
C LYS A 527 12.20 -16.42 12.67
N ILE A 528 12.60 -16.37 13.93
CA ILE A 528 11.73 -16.74 15.06
C ILE A 528 10.71 -15.65 15.37
N ARG A 529 11.13 -14.38 15.34
CA ARG A 529 10.24 -13.25 15.63
C ARG A 529 9.23 -13.02 14.50
N GLU A 530 9.61 -13.20 13.23
CA GLU A 530 8.65 -13.18 12.12
C GLU A 530 7.50 -14.17 12.34
N LYS A 531 7.82 -15.35 12.86
CA LYS A 531 6.82 -16.36 13.25
C LYS A 531 5.92 -15.91 14.40
N GLN A 532 6.44 -15.08 15.35
CA GLN A 532 5.64 -14.52 16.45
C GLN A 532 4.72 -13.38 16.00
N ILE A 533 5.22 -12.47 15.15
CA ILE A 533 4.45 -11.31 14.66
C ILE A 533 3.22 -11.77 13.88
N THR A 534 3.35 -12.81 13.08
CA THR A 534 2.23 -13.42 12.35
C THR A 534 1.15 -13.95 13.29
N ARG A 535 1.55 -14.42 14.48
CA ARG A 535 0.66 -14.97 15.51
C ARG A 535 -0.06 -13.92 16.34
N ASP A 536 0.63 -12.85 16.73
CA ASP A 536 0.01 -11.76 17.51
C ASP A 536 -1.00 -10.96 16.67
N GLN A 537 -0.93 -11.09 15.34
CA GLN A 537 -1.86 -10.50 14.38
C GLN A 537 -3.02 -11.46 14.01
N SER A 538 -2.91 -12.76 14.27
CA SER A 538 -3.96 -13.76 14.08
C SER A 538 -4.83 -13.90 15.34
#